data_2f87afef2a0e1b171f93797d74b6e213
#
_entry.id   2f87afef2a0e1b171f93797d74b6e213
#
_cell.length_a   1.000
_cell.length_b   1.000
_cell.length_c   1.000
_cell.angle_alpha   90.00
_cell.angle_beta   90.00
_cell.angle_gamma   90.00
#
_symmetry.space_group_name_H-M   'P 1'
#
loop_
_entity.id
_entity.type
_entity.pdbx_description
1 polymer ?
#
loop_
_entity_poly.entity_id
_entity_poly.type
_entity_poly.pdbx_seq_one_letter_code
_entity_poly.pdbx_strand_id
1 'polypeptide(L)'
;PQIEQDKLDKILEIEELYETGKLTLEQAKDMFREQVGKIKPFHIALIEQTMVEEDDHECIRVNMKKTLELLDEFMDYSRPELPSDHPIAQYYRENDEMRKLLLAVEDLVQYPMIKNQWLELYEKISQYPTHFKRKQNQLYPVLEQKGFTRPTTVMWTFDDFVRDIIRESEHLLEEGKEEAFIAKQEELLSYGRDLMHKEEVILYPTSMALINEAEFEDMKSGDQEIGFAFFTVEHTPKKETNTTSN
;
A
#
# COMPACT_ATOMS: atom_id res chain seq x y z
N PRO A 1 17.58 -10.59 -0.74
CA PRO A 1 18.33 -9.42 -0.33
C PRO A 1 18.23 -9.30 1.18
N GLN A 2 19.37 -9.41 1.85
CA GLN A 2 19.43 -9.13 3.27
C GLN A 2 19.00 -7.67 3.45
N ILE A 3 17.89 -7.49 4.16
CA ILE A 3 17.63 -6.21 4.80
C ILE A 3 18.90 -5.93 5.58
N GLU A 4 19.50 -4.78 5.36
CA GLU A 4 20.72 -4.40 6.05
C GLU A 4 20.43 -4.33 7.55
N GLN A 5 20.59 -5.46 8.23
CA GLN A 5 20.34 -5.59 9.67
C GLN A 5 21.16 -4.56 10.46
N ASP A 6 22.37 -4.27 10.00
CA ASP A 6 23.24 -3.25 10.59
C ASP A 6 22.59 -1.86 10.53
N LYS A 7 21.93 -1.54 9.41
CA LYS A 7 21.22 -0.26 9.24
C LYS A 7 20.01 -0.17 10.17
N LEU A 8 19.24 -1.24 10.29
CA LEU A 8 18.11 -1.32 11.21
C LEU A 8 18.55 -1.18 12.66
N ASP A 9 19.63 -1.86 13.07
CA ASP A 9 20.19 -1.78 14.41
C ASP A 9 20.65 -0.36 14.76
N LYS A 10 21.26 0.34 13.79
CA LYS A 10 21.65 1.74 13.94
C LYS A 10 20.46 2.68 14.11
N ILE A 11 19.39 2.48 13.33
CA ILE A 11 18.14 3.25 13.46
C ILE A 11 17.56 3.08 14.85
N LEU A 12 17.44 1.85 15.33
CA LEU A 12 16.91 1.53 16.66
C LEU A 12 17.76 2.12 17.79
N GLU A 13 19.09 2.08 17.66
CA GLU A 13 20.02 2.67 18.63
C GLU A 13 19.84 4.19 18.73
N ILE A 14 19.81 4.90 17.63
CA ILE A 14 19.62 6.36 17.59
C ILE A 14 18.24 6.74 18.15
N GLU A 15 17.22 5.99 17.77
CA GLU A 15 15.85 6.17 18.25
C GLU A 15 15.76 6.02 19.77
N GLU A 16 16.36 4.98 20.35
CA GLU A 16 16.40 4.77 21.79
C GLU A 16 17.10 5.91 22.52
N LEU A 17 18.23 6.38 22.01
CA LEU A 17 18.96 7.51 22.59
C LEU A 17 18.15 8.82 22.52
N TYR A 18 17.37 9.01 21.47
CA TYR A 18 16.49 10.16 21.34
C TYR A 18 15.29 10.06 22.31
N GLU A 19 14.62 8.91 22.36
CA GLU A 19 13.46 8.70 23.22
C GLU A 19 13.80 8.81 24.72
N THR A 20 14.96 8.34 25.12
CA THR A 20 15.43 8.42 26.50
C THR A 20 16.00 9.78 26.89
N GLY A 21 16.00 10.75 25.98
CA GLY A 21 16.47 12.10 26.22
C GLY A 21 18.00 12.26 26.26
N LYS A 22 18.75 11.21 25.90
CA LYS A 22 20.22 11.27 25.80
C LYS A 22 20.72 12.07 24.59
N LEU A 23 19.89 12.18 23.56
CA LEU A 23 20.10 13.01 22.38
C LEU A 23 18.94 13.98 22.21
N THR A 24 19.26 15.21 21.81
CA THR A 24 18.25 16.14 21.29
C THR A 24 17.83 15.71 19.88
N LEU A 25 16.71 16.25 19.37
CA LEU A 25 16.26 15.98 18.01
C LEU A 25 17.36 16.30 16.98
N GLU A 26 18.01 17.46 17.11
CA GLU A 26 19.09 17.87 16.19
C GLU A 26 20.32 16.94 16.26
N GLN A 27 20.70 16.53 17.47
CA GLN A 27 21.80 15.57 17.66
C GLN A 27 21.46 14.20 17.07
N ALA A 28 20.22 13.73 17.25
CA ALA A 28 19.74 12.48 16.66
C ALA A 28 19.73 12.54 15.13
N LYS A 29 19.29 13.65 14.55
CA LYS A 29 19.32 13.88 13.11
C LYS A 29 20.73 13.90 12.55
N ASP A 30 21.68 14.54 13.24
CA ASP A 30 23.08 14.57 12.83
C ASP A 30 23.70 13.17 12.84
N MET A 31 23.48 12.39 13.89
CA MET A 31 23.91 10.99 13.94
C MET A 31 23.28 10.16 12.82
N PHE A 32 22.02 10.40 12.53
CA PHE A 32 21.29 9.68 11.49
C PHE A 32 21.88 9.96 10.11
N ARG A 33 22.18 11.22 9.79
CA ARG A 33 22.82 11.60 8.52
C ARG A 33 24.19 10.93 8.34
N GLU A 34 25.00 10.86 9.39
CA GLU A 34 26.33 10.27 9.35
C GLU A 34 26.32 8.75 9.25
N GLN A 35 25.45 8.09 10.02
CA GLN A 35 25.52 6.65 10.24
C GLN A 35 24.51 5.83 9.42
N VAL A 36 23.40 6.42 9.01
CA VAL A 36 22.31 5.72 8.34
C VAL A 36 22.05 6.27 6.93
N GLY A 37 21.88 7.58 6.79
CA GLY A 37 21.51 8.22 5.52
C GLY A 37 20.03 8.04 5.17
N LYS A 38 19.74 7.86 3.88
CA LYS A 38 18.36 7.66 3.38
C LYS A 38 17.79 6.30 3.77
N ILE A 39 16.51 6.27 4.14
CA ILE A 39 15.78 5.05 4.47
C ILE A 39 14.53 4.90 3.63
N LYS A 40 14.08 3.66 3.45
CA LYS A 40 12.81 3.34 2.82
C LYS A 40 11.69 3.27 3.85
N PRO A 41 10.44 3.62 3.50
CA PRO A 41 9.31 3.53 4.41
C PRO A 41 9.09 2.16 5.06
N PHE A 42 9.43 1.07 4.36
CA PHE A 42 9.32 -0.27 4.91
C PHE A 42 10.21 -0.51 6.15
N HIS A 43 11.30 0.21 6.30
CA HIS A 43 12.12 0.13 7.52
C HIS A 43 11.30 0.54 8.75
N ILE A 44 10.41 1.53 8.61
CA ILE A 44 9.49 1.93 9.69
C ILE A 44 8.52 0.80 10.03
N ALA A 45 7.95 0.14 9.03
CA ALA A 45 7.05 -0.99 9.24
C ALA A 45 7.74 -2.14 9.99
N LEU A 46 9.00 -2.41 9.71
CA LEU A 46 9.80 -3.40 10.43
C LEU A 46 10.10 -2.98 11.87
N ILE A 47 10.36 -1.70 12.10
CA ILE A 47 10.54 -1.13 13.44
C ILE A 47 9.26 -1.29 14.25
N GLU A 48 8.10 -0.92 13.69
CA GLU A 48 6.80 -1.10 14.33
C GLU A 48 6.54 -2.54 14.73
N GLN A 49 6.83 -3.50 13.86
CA GLN A 49 6.65 -4.91 14.14
C GLN A 49 7.56 -5.39 15.29
N THR A 50 8.78 -4.91 15.35
CA THR A 50 9.72 -5.24 16.42
C THR A 50 9.29 -4.66 17.76
N MET A 51 8.76 -3.44 17.80
CA MET A 51 8.29 -2.76 19.02
C MET A 51 7.03 -3.38 19.62
N VAL A 52 6.18 -4.00 18.80
CA VAL A 52 4.91 -4.61 19.25
C VAL A 52 5.12 -5.89 20.05
N GLU A 53 6.22 -6.57 19.86
CA GLU A 53 6.55 -7.76 20.64
C GLU A 53 6.94 -7.43 22.09
N GLU A 54 7.24 -6.17 22.39
CA GLU A 54 7.82 -5.79 23.68
C GLU A 54 6.89 -5.08 24.65
N ASP A 55 5.87 -4.29 24.29
CA ASP A 55 4.91 -3.72 25.27
C ASP A 55 3.74 -2.85 24.75
N ASP A 56 2.84 -2.54 25.69
CA ASP A 56 1.69 -1.65 25.82
C ASP A 56 1.38 -0.67 24.66
N HIS A 57 0.15 -0.78 24.14
CA HIS A 57 -0.36 -0.02 22.99
C HIS A 57 -0.28 1.52 23.10
N GLU A 58 -0.27 2.10 24.27
CA GLU A 58 -0.26 3.55 24.48
C GLU A 58 1.15 4.14 24.35
N CYS A 59 2.15 3.43 24.85
CA CYS A 59 3.57 3.77 24.69
C CYS A 59 4.02 3.73 23.23
N ILE A 60 3.51 2.78 22.45
CA ILE A 60 3.81 2.62 21.02
C ILE A 60 3.35 3.81 20.20
N ARG A 61 2.16 4.38 20.48
CA ARG A 61 1.64 5.54 19.75
C ARG A 61 2.46 6.82 19.96
N VAL A 62 2.88 7.06 21.19
CA VAL A 62 3.70 8.24 21.52
C VAL A 62 5.09 8.11 20.92
N ASN A 63 5.66 6.93 20.96
CA ASN A 63 6.97 6.63 20.41
C ASN A 63 7.00 6.72 18.89
N MET A 64 5.93 6.25 18.21
CA MET A 64 5.81 6.35 16.76
C MET A 64 5.77 7.79 16.27
N LYS A 65 5.08 8.69 16.96
CA LYS A 65 5.06 10.11 16.60
C LYS A 65 6.46 10.75 16.66
N LYS A 66 7.21 10.45 17.70
CA LYS A 66 8.60 10.93 17.85
C LYS A 66 9.52 10.33 16.78
N THR A 67 9.36 9.06 16.49
CA THR A 67 10.12 8.36 15.44
C THR A 67 9.87 9.01 14.09
N LEU A 68 8.62 9.29 13.73
CA LEU A 68 8.27 9.93 12.46
C LEU A 68 8.84 11.36 12.37
N GLU A 69 8.84 12.13 13.46
CA GLU A 69 9.47 13.47 13.49
C GLU A 69 10.98 13.38 13.19
N LEU A 70 11.66 12.37 13.72
CA LEU A 70 13.08 12.15 13.45
C LEU A 70 13.34 11.70 11.99
N LEU A 71 12.54 10.79 11.49
CA LEU A 71 12.84 10.05 10.26
C LEU A 71 12.28 10.68 8.98
N ASP A 72 11.30 11.57 9.06
CA ASP A 72 10.56 12.08 7.89
C ASP A 72 11.48 12.68 6.81
N GLU A 73 12.47 13.49 7.19
CA GLU A 73 13.38 14.09 6.21
C GLU A 73 14.35 13.09 5.55
N PHE A 74 14.51 11.89 6.13
CA PHE A 74 15.38 10.83 5.59
C PHE A 74 14.63 9.81 4.75
N MET A 75 13.30 9.92 4.64
CA MET A 75 12.47 8.98 3.90
C MET A 75 12.64 9.12 2.40
N ASP A 76 12.90 8.01 1.74
CA ASP A 76 12.88 7.89 0.30
C ASP A 76 11.54 7.32 -0.16
N TYR A 77 10.66 8.19 -0.70
CA TYR A 77 9.34 7.83 -1.20
C TYR A 77 9.34 7.49 -2.71
N SER A 78 10.52 7.32 -3.31
CA SER A 78 10.60 7.00 -4.73
C SER A 78 9.94 5.66 -5.05
N ARG A 79 9.20 5.64 -6.17
CA ARG A 79 8.58 4.44 -6.70
C ARG A 79 9.67 3.53 -7.30
N PRO A 80 9.68 2.21 -7.01
CA PRO A 80 10.64 1.31 -7.62
C PRO A 80 10.43 1.20 -9.14
N GLU A 81 11.52 1.10 -9.89
CA GLU A 81 11.47 0.78 -11.31
C GLU A 81 11.29 -0.73 -11.49
N LEU A 82 10.18 -1.13 -12.08
CA LEU A 82 9.81 -2.54 -12.24
C LEU A 82 9.33 -2.80 -13.68
N PRO A 83 9.55 -4.02 -14.19
CA PRO A 83 8.91 -4.46 -15.45
C PRO A 83 7.39 -4.32 -15.36
N SER A 84 6.74 -4.03 -16.48
CA SER A 84 5.29 -3.82 -16.54
C SER A 84 4.47 -5.06 -16.16
N ASP A 85 5.03 -6.25 -16.27
CA ASP A 85 4.41 -7.52 -15.92
C ASP A 85 4.66 -7.94 -14.46
N HIS A 86 5.42 -7.14 -13.71
CA HIS A 86 5.66 -7.40 -12.29
C HIS A 86 4.38 -7.14 -11.47
N PRO A 87 4.01 -8.05 -10.54
CA PRO A 87 2.79 -7.88 -9.74
C PRO A 87 2.68 -6.55 -9.02
N ILE A 88 3.76 -6.04 -8.45
CA ILE A 88 3.78 -4.74 -7.77
C ILE A 88 3.59 -3.58 -8.76
N ALA A 89 4.20 -3.65 -9.94
CA ALA A 89 3.98 -2.63 -10.98
C ALA A 89 2.51 -2.54 -11.40
N GLN A 90 1.81 -3.67 -11.44
CA GLN A 90 0.39 -3.73 -11.78
C GLN A 90 -0.49 -3.14 -10.66
N TYR A 91 -0.13 -3.32 -9.40
CA TYR A 91 -0.81 -2.63 -8.28
C TYR A 91 -0.66 -1.12 -8.37
N TYR A 92 0.53 -0.61 -8.66
CA TYR A 92 0.75 0.82 -8.90
C TYR A 92 -0.08 1.35 -10.07
N ARG A 93 -0.14 0.60 -11.16
CA ARG A 93 -0.93 0.97 -12.35
C ARG A 93 -2.43 1.06 -12.04
N GLU A 94 -2.96 0.12 -11.28
CA GLU A 94 -4.37 0.16 -10.83
C GLU A 94 -4.63 1.40 -9.98
N ASN A 95 -3.74 1.75 -9.08
CA ASN A 95 -3.85 2.97 -8.28
C ASN A 95 -3.76 4.24 -9.12
N ASP A 96 -2.88 4.29 -10.11
CA ASP A 96 -2.77 5.44 -11.02
C ASP A 96 -4.07 5.66 -11.79
N GLU A 97 -4.70 4.60 -12.28
CA GLU A 97 -6.00 4.68 -12.95
C GLU A 97 -7.11 5.11 -11.96
N MET A 98 -7.11 4.56 -10.75
CA MET A 98 -8.08 4.97 -9.72
C MET A 98 -7.92 6.43 -9.31
N ARG A 99 -6.70 6.96 -9.24
CA ARG A 99 -6.45 8.39 -8.97
C ARG A 99 -7.12 9.29 -9.99
N LYS A 100 -7.11 8.93 -11.26
CA LYS A 100 -7.81 9.67 -12.32
C LYS A 100 -9.32 9.66 -12.08
N LEU A 101 -9.86 8.53 -11.67
CA LEU A 101 -11.28 8.41 -11.34
C LEU A 101 -11.65 9.22 -10.09
N LEU A 102 -10.80 9.24 -9.08
CA LEU A 102 -11.01 10.07 -7.89
C LEU A 102 -10.95 11.57 -8.19
N LEU A 103 -10.09 12.01 -9.11
CA LEU A 103 -10.09 13.39 -9.61
C LEU A 103 -11.41 13.72 -10.32
N ALA A 104 -11.97 12.79 -11.10
CA ALA A 104 -13.28 12.97 -11.72
C ALA A 104 -14.41 13.06 -10.67
N VAL A 105 -14.35 12.25 -9.62
CA VAL A 105 -15.28 12.35 -8.47
C VAL A 105 -15.18 13.74 -7.82
N GLU A 106 -14.00 14.19 -7.52
CA GLU A 106 -13.73 15.49 -6.90
C GLU A 106 -14.24 16.66 -7.75
N ASP A 107 -14.13 16.54 -9.06
CA ASP A 107 -14.68 17.51 -10.00
C ASP A 107 -16.23 17.48 -10.03
N LEU A 108 -16.83 16.32 -10.18
CA LEU A 108 -18.29 16.18 -10.31
C LEU A 108 -19.08 16.57 -9.06
N VAL A 109 -18.52 16.40 -7.85
CA VAL A 109 -19.19 16.79 -6.61
C VAL A 109 -19.42 18.29 -6.48
N GLN A 110 -18.70 19.10 -7.27
CA GLN A 110 -18.82 20.57 -7.26
C GLN A 110 -20.02 21.08 -8.02
N TYR A 111 -20.66 20.24 -8.84
CA TYR A 111 -21.75 20.59 -9.75
C TYR A 111 -23.06 19.92 -9.34
N PRO A 112 -24.21 20.45 -9.79
CA PRO A 112 -25.48 19.74 -9.62
C PRO A 112 -25.39 18.32 -10.15
N MET A 113 -25.97 17.37 -9.43
CA MET A 113 -25.88 15.96 -9.76
C MET A 113 -26.60 15.63 -11.07
N ILE A 114 -25.87 15.02 -11.99
CA ILE A 114 -26.40 14.42 -13.22
C ILE A 114 -26.18 12.91 -13.16
N LYS A 115 -27.24 12.17 -12.94
CA LYS A 115 -27.19 10.72 -12.67
C LYS A 115 -26.38 9.94 -13.71
N ASN A 116 -26.56 10.21 -14.99
CA ASN A 116 -25.87 9.48 -16.05
C ASN A 116 -24.35 9.67 -16.01
N GLN A 117 -23.86 10.84 -15.65
CA GLN A 117 -22.42 11.07 -15.49
C GLN A 117 -21.84 10.21 -14.36
N TRP A 118 -22.56 10.12 -13.26
CA TRP A 118 -22.16 9.29 -12.11
C TRP A 118 -22.27 7.79 -12.41
N LEU A 119 -23.29 7.36 -13.12
CA LEU A 119 -23.42 5.95 -13.55
C LEU A 119 -22.25 5.53 -14.44
N GLU A 120 -21.86 6.36 -15.39
CA GLU A 120 -20.71 6.12 -16.27
C GLU A 120 -19.40 6.06 -15.48
N LEU A 121 -19.19 6.97 -14.52
CA LEU A 121 -18.01 6.98 -13.67
C LEU A 121 -17.95 5.75 -12.76
N TYR A 122 -19.09 5.36 -12.16
CA TYR A 122 -19.15 4.20 -11.27
C TYR A 122 -19.04 2.86 -11.99
N GLU A 123 -19.37 2.78 -13.26
CA GLU A 123 -19.07 1.61 -14.09
C GLU A 123 -17.55 1.30 -14.09
N LYS A 124 -16.73 2.33 -14.04
CA LYS A 124 -15.27 2.18 -13.92
C LYS A 124 -14.82 1.98 -12.47
N ILE A 125 -15.30 2.81 -11.53
CA ILE A 125 -14.92 2.73 -10.11
C ILE A 125 -15.24 1.35 -9.52
N SER A 126 -16.33 0.73 -9.91
CA SER A 126 -16.75 -0.61 -9.44
C SER A 126 -15.78 -1.74 -9.80
N GLN A 127 -14.82 -1.49 -10.69
CA GLN A 127 -13.76 -2.45 -11.01
C GLN A 127 -12.64 -2.45 -9.98
N TYR A 128 -12.48 -1.37 -9.23
CA TYR A 128 -11.36 -1.23 -8.28
C TYR A 128 -11.28 -2.33 -7.21
N PRO A 129 -12.37 -2.88 -6.66
CA PRO A 129 -12.31 -3.98 -5.71
C PRO A 129 -11.58 -5.24 -6.17
N THR A 130 -11.40 -5.45 -7.46
CA THR A 130 -10.54 -6.52 -8.00
C THR A 130 -9.09 -6.35 -7.53
N HIS A 131 -8.61 -5.12 -7.41
CA HIS A 131 -7.31 -4.78 -6.83
C HIS A 131 -7.18 -5.29 -5.38
N PHE A 132 -8.20 -5.09 -4.55
CA PHE A 132 -8.21 -5.60 -3.18
C PHE A 132 -8.23 -7.12 -3.14
N LYS A 133 -9.02 -7.74 -4.00
CA LYS A 133 -9.12 -9.19 -4.10
C LYS A 133 -7.77 -9.84 -4.44
N ARG A 134 -7.01 -9.25 -5.36
CA ARG A 134 -5.65 -9.72 -5.67
C ARG A 134 -4.71 -9.57 -4.49
N LYS A 135 -4.69 -8.43 -3.81
CA LYS A 135 -3.87 -8.24 -2.61
C LYS A 135 -4.20 -9.28 -1.55
N GLN A 136 -5.47 -9.46 -1.25
CA GLN A 136 -5.94 -10.37 -0.19
C GLN A 136 -5.67 -11.84 -0.49
N ASN A 137 -5.75 -12.26 -1.73
CA ASN A 137 -5.60 -13.67 -2.10
C ASN A 137 -4.21 -14.04 -2.61
N GLN A 138 -3.40 -13.09 -3.05
CA GLN A 138 -2.09 -13.34 -3.64
C GLN A 138 -0.94 -12.72 -2.84
N LEU A 139 -1.03 -11.47 -2.48
CA LEU A 139 0.06 -10.74 -1.84
C LEU A 139 0.14 -11.00 -0.33
N TYR A 140 -0.97 -10.84 0.39
CA TYR A 140 -0.98 -10.97 1.85
C TYR A 140 -0.59 -12.37 2.34
N PRO A 141 -1.03 -13.48 1.73
CA PRO A 141 -0.60 -14.80 2.16
C PRO A 141 0.92 -15.00 2.12
N VAL A 142 1.59 -14.45 1.12
CA VAL A 142 3.05 -14.54 1.01
C VAL A 142 3.75 -13.72 2.10
N LEU A 143 3.26 -12.53 2.37
CA LEU A 143 3.78 -11.68 3.45
C LEU A 143 3.56 -12.32 4.83
N GLU A 144 2.39 -12.93 5.05
CA GLU A 144 2.06 -13.62 6.30
C GLU A 144 2.96 -14.82 6.55
N GLN A 145 3.29 -15.58 5.52
CA GLN A 145 4.26 -16.69 5.61
C GLN A 145 5.65 -16.21 6.04
N LYS A 146 5.96 -14.95 5.79
CA LYS A 146 7.24 -14.32 6.19
C LYS A 146 7.16 -13.62 7.55
N GLY A 147 6.06 -13.81 8.29
CA GLY A 147 5.86 -13.25 9.61
C GLY A 147 5.28 -11.82 9.61
N PHE A 148 4.93 -11.27 8.46
CA PHE A 148 4.38 -9.92 8.32
C PHE A 148 2.84 -9.95 8.39
N THR A 149 2.30 -10.32 9.57
CA THR A 149 0.86 -10.60 9.75
C THR A 149 0.06 -9.41 10.25
N ARG A 150 0.61 -8.57 11.12
CA ARG A 150 -0.12 -7.43 11.68
C ARG A 150 -0.44 -6.36 10.63
N PRO A 151 0.53 -5.89 9.83
CA PRO A 151 0.25 -4.93 8.77
C PRO A 151 -0.72 -5.45 7.72
N THR A 152 -0.65 -6.73 7.34
CA THR A 152 -1.59 -7.33 6.38
C THR A 152 -3.01 -7.39 6.94
N THR A 153 -3.18 -7.70 8.23
CA THR A 153 -4.48 -7.68 8.89
C THR A 153 -5.10 -6.28 8.88
N VAL A 154 -4.32 -5.26 9.18
CA VAL A 154 -4.76 -3.86 9.13
C VAL A 154 -5.14 -3.46 7.71
N MET A 155 -4.30 -3.78 6.73
CA MET A 155 -4.55 -3.48 5.31
C MET A 155 -5.79 -4.19 4.79
N TRP A 156 -6.03 -5.43 5.19
CA TRP A 156 -7.24 -6.16 4.85
C TRP A 156 -8.50 -5.44 5.32
N THR A 157 -8.50 -4.94 6.54
CA THR A 157 -9.63 -4.17 7.10
C THR A 157 -9.88 -2.89 6.30
N PHE A 158 -8.84 -2.16 5.93
CA PHE A 158 -8.96 -0.95 5.09
C PHE A 158 -9.44 -1.27 3.67
N ASP A 159 -8.96 -2.34 3.07
CA ASP A 159 -9.43 -2.81 1.76
C ASP A 159 -10.95 -3.07 1.78
N ASP A 160 -11.42 -3.82 2.76
CA ASP A 160 -12.84 -4.13 2.93
C ASP A 160 -13.67 -2.87 3.16
N PHE A 161 -13.15 -1.92 3.92
CA PHE A 161 -13.82 -0.67 4.20
C PHE A 161 -14.02 0.17 2.92
N VAL A 162 -12.99 0.33 2.10
CA VAL A 162 -13.08 1.06 0.82
C VAL A 162 -13.98 0.31 -0.16
N ARG A 163 -13.89 -1.02 -0.22
CA ARG A 163 -14.80 -1.84 -1.02
C ARG A 163 -16.27 -1.59 -0.64
N ASP A 164 -16.56 -1.55 0.65
CA ASP A 164 -17.91 -1.32 1.14
C ASP A 164 -18.42 0.09 0.82
N ILE A 165 -17.56 1.11 0.89
CA ILE A 165 -17.90 2.48 0.45
C ILE A 165 -18.32 2.49 -1.03
N ILE A 166 -17.58 1.81 -1.90
CA ILE A 166 -17.90 1.72 -3.33
C ILE A 166 -19.24 1.01 -3.54
N ARG A 167 -19.45 -0.13 -2.88
CA ARG A 167 -20.69 -0.90 -2.97
C ARG A 167 -21.91 -0.12 -2.49
N GLU A 168 -21.81 0.51 -1.34
CA GLU A 168 -22.88 1.35 -0.77
C GLU A 168 -23.17 2.54 -1.68
N SER A 169 -22.15 3.15 -2.26
CA SER A 169 -22.31 4.24 -3.24
C SER A 169 -23.11 3.81 -4.45
N GLU A 170 -22.83 2.64 -5.01
CA GLU A 170 -23.59 2.07 -6.13
C GLU A 170 -25.08 1.90 -5.78
N HIS A 171 -25.37 1.35 -4.61
CA HIS A 171 -26.74 1.18 -4.14
C HIS A 171 -27.48 2.51 -3.97
N LEU A 172 -26.82 3.49 -3.36
CA LEU A 172 -27.39 4.83 -3.18
C LEU A 172 -27.67 5.53 -4.54
N LEU A 173 -26.77 5.33 -5.50
CA LEU A 173 -26.93 5.87 -6.85
C LEU A 173 -28.12 5.22 -7.58
N GLU A 174 -28.25 3.91 -7.50
CA GLU A 174 -29.38 3.15 -8.08
C GLU A 174 -30.72 3.53 -7.44
N GLU A 175 -30.74 3.73 -6.12
CA GLU A 175 -31.94 4.11 -5.36
C GLU A 175 -32.31 5.59 -5.51
N GLY A 176 -31.47 6.41 -6.17
CA GLY A 176 -31.70 7.84 -6.37
C GLY A 176 -31.54 8.67 -5.09
N LYS A 177 -30.81 8.19 -4.09
CA LYS A 177 -30.52 8.90 -2.82
C LYS A 177 -29.34 9.85 -2.98
N GLU A 178 -29.58 11.00 -3.61
CA GLU A 178 -28.52 11.92 -4.04
C GLU A 178 -27.64 12.46 -2.92
N GLU A 179 -28.24 12.99 -1.83
CA GLU A 179 -27.48 13.56 -0.73
C GLU A 179 -26.57 12.53 -0.03
N ALA A 180 -27.12 11.34 0.24
CA ALA A 180 -26.37 10.26 0.85
C ALA A 180 -25.26 9.76 -0.07
N PHE A 181 -25.52 9.69 -1.39
CA PHE A 181 -24.51 9.33 -2.38
C PHE A 181 -23.35 10.31 -2.41
N ILE A 182 -23.64 11.62 -2.48
CA ILE A 182 -22.60 12.67 -2.48
C ILE A 182 -21.77 12.65 -1.19
N ALA A 183 -22.41 12.45 -0.03
CA ALA A 183 -21.71 12.29 1.24
C ALA A 183 -20.74 11.09 1.23
N LYS A 184 -21.14 9.96 0.61
CA LYS A 184 -20.25 8.80 0.42
C LYS A 184 -19.04 9.10 -0.47
N GLN A 185 -19.15 10.03 -1.42
CA GLN A 185 -18.02 10.39 -2.28
C GLN A 185 -16.90 11.08 -1.50
N GLU A 186 -17.22 11.89 -0.50
CA GLU A 186 -16.22 12.47 0.41
C GLU A 186 -15.46 11.39 1.19
N GLU A 187 -16.18 10.38 1.67
CA GLU A 187 -15.55 9.20 2.30
C GLU A 187 -14.66 8.44 1.32
N LEU A 188 -15.11 8.20 0.11
CA LEU A 188 -14.32 7.52 -0.92
C LEU A 188 -13.02 8.27 -1.22
N LEU A 189 -13.09 9.58 -1.41
CA LEU A 189 -11.91 10.42 -1.65
C LEU A 189 -10.91 10.33 -0.50
N SER A 190 -11.38 10.47 0.74
CA SER A 190 -10.54 10.45 1.93
C SER A 190 -9.92 9.07 2.17
N TYR A 191 -10.74 8.04 2.29
CA TYR A 191 -10.28 6.69 2.63
C TYR A 191 -9.59 5.99 1.46
N GLY A 192 -10.02 6.22 0.25
CA GLY A 192 -9.38 5.69 -0.94
C GLY A 192 -7.97 6.23 -1.13
N ARG A 193 -7.77 7.53 -0.97
CA ARG A 193 -6.46 8.17 -1.06
C ARG A 193 -5.53 7.74 0.09
N ASP A 194 -6.06 7.63 1.30
CA ASP A 194 -5.30 7.16 2.46
C ASP A 194 -4.85 5.71 2.28
N LEU A 195 -5.71 4.85 1.77
CA LEU A 195 -5.36 3.46 1.47
C LEU A 195 -4.27 3.36 0.41
N MET A 196 -4.39 4.08 -0.70
CA MET A 196 -3.34 4.12 -1.73
C MET A 196 -2.01 4.61 -1.17
N HIS A 197 -2.03 5.60 -0.31
CA HIS A 197 -0.82 6.10 0.35
C HIS A 197 -0.15 5.01 1.20
N LYS A 198 -0.92 4.31 2.03
CA LYS A 198 -0.40 3.19 2.84
C LYS A 198 0.14 2.05 1.98
N GLU A 199 -0.51 1.74 0.89
CA GLU A 199 -0.01 0.73 -0.06
C GLU A 199 1.34 1.12 -0.66
N GLU A 200 1.44 2.33 -1.19
CA GLU A 200 2.61 2.78 -1.95
C GLU A 200 3.79 3.17 -1.07
N VAL A 201 3.54 3.65 0.12
CA VAL A 201 4.59 4.07 1.08
C VAL A 201 5.08 2.90 1.93
N ILE A 202 4.22 1.97 2.32
CA ILE A 202 4.55 0.90 3.26
C ILE A 202 4.43 -0.49 2.61
N LEU A 203 3.26 -0.83 2.09
CA LEU A 203 2.98 -2.21 1.67
C LEU A 203 3.84 -2.67 0.50
N TYR A 204 3.90 -1.90 -0.58
CA TYR A 204 4.65 -2.31 -1.76
C TYR A 204 6.16 -2.29 -1.53
N PRO A 205 6.75 -1.28 -0.90
CA PRO A 205 8.17 -1.33 -0.54
C PRO A 205 8.52 -2.50 0.38
N THR A 206 7.68 -2.81 1.35
CA THR A 206 7.85 -3.97 2.23
C THR A 206 7.79 -5.28 1.44
N SER A 207 6.84 -5.39 0.53
CA SER A 207 6.72 -6.55 -0.36
C SER A 207 7.97 -6.75 -1.21
N MET A 208 8.51 -5.66 -1.76
CA MET A 208 9.75 -5.71 -2.54
C MET A 208 10.96 -6.15 -1.72
N ALA A 209 10.97 -5.82 -0.43
CA ALA A 209 12.06 -6.22 0.48
C ALA A 209 11.97 -7.68 0.93
N LEU A 210 10.76 -8.20 1.15
CA LEU A 210 10.53 -9.51 1.76
C LEU A 210 10.28 -10.64 0.75
N ILE A 211 9.70 -10.34 -0.40
CA ILE A 211 9.31 -11.31 -1.42
C ILE A 211 10.40 -11.41 -2.48
N ASN A 212 10.83 -12.62 -2.83
CA ASN A 212 11.83 -12.82 -3.87
C ASN A 212 11.21 -12.89 -5.26
N GLU A 213 12.05 -12.86 -6.30
CA GLU A 213 11.61 -12.87 -7.70
C GLU A 213 10.84 -14.14 -8.09
N ALA A 214 11.24 -15.30 -7.56
CA ALA A 214 10.55 -16.57 -7.84
C ALA A 214 9.12 -16.57 -7.26
N GLU A 215 8.95 -16.02 -6.06
CA GLU A 215 7.64 -15.89 -5.42
C GLU A 215 6.74 -14.90 -6.16
N PHE A 216 7.29 -13.80 -6.66
CA PHE A 216 6.53 -12.88 -7.52
C PHE A 216 6.15 -13.54 -8.86
N GLU A 217 7.02 -14.33 -9.44
CA GLU A 217 6.70 -15.06 -10.67
C GLU A 217 5.57 -16.06 -10.44
N ASP A 218 5.57 -16.74 -9.30
CA ASP A 218 4.52 -17.69 -8.93
C ASP A 218 3.15 -17.01 -8.72
N MET A 219 3.12 -15.72 -8.34
CA MET A 219 1.87 -14.96 -8.21
C MET A 219 1.17 -14.70 -9.54
N LYS A 220 1.91 -14.65 -10.65
CA LYS A 220 1.37 -14.16 -11.94
C LYS A 220 0.21 -14.99 -12.44
N SER A 221 0.21 -16.31 -12.27
CA SER A 221 -0.90 -17.16 -12.71
C SER A 221 -2.17 -16.93 -11.92
N GLY A 222 -2.08 -16.82 -10.60
CA GLY A 222 -3.21 -16.50 -9.73
C GLY A 222 -3.72 -15.08 -9.94
N ASP A 223 -2.83 -14.12 -10.17
CA ASP A 223 -3.19 -12.75 -10.53
C ASP A 223 -4.00 -12.73 -11.82
N GLN A 224 -3.58 -13.48 -12.83
CA GLN A 224 -4.28 -13.61 -14.11
C GLN A 224 -5.67 -14.23 -13.95
N GLU A 225 -5.81 -15.21 -13.08
CA GLU A 225 -7.09 -15.87 -12.80
C GLU A 225 -8.08 -14.93 -12.09
N ILE A 226 -7.61 -14.13 -11.13
CA ILE A 226 -8.43 -13.14 -10.43
C ILE A 226 -8.78 -11.98 -11.37
N GLY A 227 -7.83 -11.56 -12.20
CA GLY A 227 -7.93 -10.41 -13.08
C GLY A 227 -7.42 -9.11 -12.45
N PHE A 228 -7.52 -8.03 -13.23
CA PHE A 228 -7.02 -6.71 -12.88
C PHE A 228 -8.13 -5.68 -12.94
N ALA A 229 -8.05 -4.65 -12.11
CA ALA A 229 -8.90 -3.49 -12.23
C ALA A 229 -8.47 -2.64 -13.44
N PHE A 230 -9.41 -2.14 -14.20
CA PHE A 230 -9.26 -1.14 -15.26
C PHE A 230 -8.52 -1.55 -16.54
N PHE A 231 -7.79 -2.66 -16.55
CA PHE A 231 -7.04 -3.13 -17.72
C PHE A 231 -6.99 -4.65 -17.76
N THR A 232 -6.65 -5.18 -18.90
CA THR A 232 -6.35 -6.59 -19.10
C THR A 232 -4.85 -6.78 -19.32
N VAL A 233 -4.31 -7.90 -18.85
CA VAL A 233 -2.92 -8.28 -19.08
C VAL A 233 -2.90 -9.56 -19.90
N GLU A 234 -2.26 -9.53 -21.06
CA GLU A 234 -2.08 -10.72 -21.87
C GLU A 234 -1.00 -11.61 -21.24
N HIS A 235 -1.36 -12.85 -20.97
CA HIS A 235 -0.41 -13.85 -20.51
C HIS A 235 0.36 -14.41 -21.72
N THR A 236 1.65 -14.09 -21.81
CA THR A 236 2.54 -14.76 -22.75
C THR A 236 3.01 -16.06 -22.10
N PRO A 237 2.55 -17.26 -22.57
CA PRO A 237 3.04 -18.50 -22.00
C PRO A 237 4.56 -18.60 -22.22
N LYS A 238 5.29 -18.95 -21.15
CA LYS A 238 6.72 -19.29 -21.30
C LYS A 238 6.84 -20.36 -22.38
N LYS A 239 7.64 -20.09 -23.42
CA LYS A 239 8.08 -21.15 -24.33
C LYS A 239 8.83 -22.15 -23.49
N GLU A 240 8.27 -23.34 -23.34
CA GLU A 240 9.02 -24.50 -22.86
C GLU A 240 10.18 -24.69 -23.81
N THR A 241 11.38 -24.41 -23.35
CA THR A 241 12.60 -24.84 -24.06
C THR A 241 12.69 -26.34 -23.90
N ASN A 242 12.14 -27.08 -24.87
CA ASN A 242 12.42 -28.49 -25.04
C ASN A 242 13.91 -28.62 -25.36
N THR A 243 14.71 -28.86 -24.35
CA THR A 243 16.05 -29.42 -24.52
C THR A 243 15.88 -30.90 -24.81
N THR A 244 15.70 -31.21 -26.08
CA THR A 244 15.95 -32.57 -26.57
C THR A 244 17.45 -32.79 -26.52
N SER A 245 17.87 -33.52 -25.49
CA SER A 245 19.21 -34.13 -25.47
C SER A 245 19.25 -35.27 -26.49
N ASN A 246 20.11 -35.12 -27.47
CA ASN A 246 20.66 -36.25 -28.22
C ASN A 246 21.99 -36.65 -27.60
#